data_4b51740a3fbed9664da07ac3ab8db6cd
#
_entry.id   4b51740a3fbed9664da07ac3ab8db6cd
#
_cell.length_a   1.000
_cell.length_b   1.000
_cell.length_c   1.000
_cell.angle_alpha   90.00
_cell.angle_beta   90.00
_cell.angle_gamma   90.00
#
_symmetry.space_group_name_H-M   'P 1'
#
loop_
_entity.id
_entity.type
_entity.pdbx_description
1 polymer ?
#
loop_
_entity_poly.entity_id
_entity_poly.type
_entity_poly.pdbx_seq_one_letter_code
_entity_poly.pdbx_strand_id
1 'polypeptide(L)'
;LADKLTGYKIEVFRELESSDEEDIYLDEFNDEIEQWVIDILKSLGYDTAKRVLNASREELIKKTDLEEVTIDNLLAVIRAEFE
;
A
#
# COMPACT_ATOMS: atom_id res chain seq x y z
N LEU A 1 25.37 -31.27 10.36
CA LEU A 1 25.86 -30.52 9.58
C LEU A 1 24.97 -29.94 8.63
N ALA A 2 24.61 -30.49 7.74
CA ALA A 2 23.82 -29.93 6.76
C ALA A 2 22.66 -29.27 7.30
N ASP A 3 22.25 -29.69 8.26
CA ASP A 3 21.15 -29.11 8.80
C ASP A 3 21.04 -27.69 8.71
N LYS A 4 21.96 -27.12 8.99
CA LYS A 4 21.90 -25.78 9.02
C LYS A 4 21.23 -25.19 7.92
N LEU A 5 21.57 -25.43 6.93
CA LEU A 5 21.14 -24.77 5.87
C LEU A 5 19.75 -24.73 5.79
N THR A 6 19.23 -25.60 6.03
CA THR A 6 17.89 -25.67 5.81
C THR A 6 17.08 -24.56 6.30
N GLY A 7 17.21 -24.20 7.42
CA GLY A 7 16.33 -23.25 7.98
C GLY A 7 16.24 -21.92 7.29
N TYR A 8 17.29 -21.48 6.80
CA TYR A 8 17.32 -20.22 6.27
C TYR A 8 16.34 -19.91 5.27
N LYS A 9 16.29 -20.53 4.28
CA LYS A 9 15.45 -20.23 3.22
C LYS A 9 14.07 -20.11 3.69
N ILE A 10 13.64 -20.94 4.43
CA ILE A 10 12.29 -20.91 4.86
C ILE A 10 11.94 -19.65 5.57
N GLU A 11 12.83 -19.09 6.29
CA GLU A 11 12.51 -17.91 7.02
C GLU A 11 12.10 -16.77 6.13
N VAL A 12 12.64 -16.72 4.98
CA VAL A 12 12.32 -15.65 4.07
C VAL A 12 10.83 -15.64 3.77
N PHE A 13 10.24 -16.78 3.62
CA PHE A 13 8.83 -16.82 3.32
C PHE A 13 8.01 -16.19 4.43
N ARG A 14 8.36 -16.44 5.64
CA ARG A 14 7.59 -15.90 6.72
C ARG A 14 7.59 -14.39 6.72
N GLU A 15 8.67 -13.80 6.36
CA GLU A 15 8.73 -12.37 6.34
C GLU A 15 7.71 -11.80 5.38
N LEU A 16 7.50 -12.45 4.27
CA LEU A 16 6.52 -11.97 3.32
C LEU A 16 5.12 -12.01 3.91
N GLU A 17 4.83 -13.01 4.68
CA GLU A 17 3.52 -13.12 5.27
C GLU A 17 3.31 -12.02 6.28
N SER A 18 4.34 -11.67 7.02
CA SER A 18 4.20 -10.60 7.99
C SER A 18 3.85 -9.30 7.29
N SER A 19 4.42 -9.07 6.14
CA SER A 19 4.13 -7.85 5.43
C SER A 19 2.65 -7.75 5.08
N ASP A 20 2.07 -8.87 4.71
CA ASP A 20 0.66 -8.86 4.36
C ASP A 20 -0.21 -8.47 5.54
N GLU A 21 0.18 -8.87 6.73
CA GLU A 21 -0.62 -8.58 7.90
C GLU A 21 -0.60 -7.11 8.26
N GLU A 22 0.36 -6.38 7.78
CA GLU A 22 0.46 -4.97 8.11
C GLU A 22 -0.30 -4.07 7.14
N ASP A 23 -1.00 -4.66 6.21
CA ASP A 23 -1.75 -3.86 5.25
C ASP A 23 -2.89 -3.14 5.95
N ILE A 24 -3.20 -1.94 5.48
CA ILE A 24 -4.22 -1.10 6.08
C ILE A 24 -5.22 -0.71 5.00
N TYR A 25 -6.50 -0.80 5.30
CA TYR A 25 -7.52 -0.44 4.34
C TYR A 25 -7.59 1.08 4.20
N LEU A 26 -7.90 1.56 3.02
CA LEU A 26 -8.01 2.99 2.79
C LEU A 26 -9.12 3.61 3.64
N ASP A 27 -10.09 2.84 4.03
CA ASP A 27 -11.16 3.36 4.87
C ASP A 27 -10.62 3.89 6.19
N GLU A 28 -9.49 3.39 6.64
CA GLU A 28 -8.88 3.84 7.88
C GLU A 28 -8.33 5.25 7.73
N PHE A 29 -8.13 5.70 6.52
CA PHE A 29 -7.57 7.02 6.27
C PHE A 29 -8.63 8.07 5.97
N ASN A 30 -9.89 7.77 6.24
CA ASN A 30 -10.95 8.71 5.85
C ASN A 30 -10.88 10.04 6.59
N ASP A 31 -10.10 10.13 7.66
CA ASP A 31 -9.91 11.39 8.34
C ASP A 31 -8.87 12.23 7.64
N GLU A 32 -7.94 11.61 6.93
CA GLU A 32 -6.85 12.32 6.28
C GLU A 32 -7.02 12.38 4.78
N ILE A 33 -7.69 11.42 4.20
CA ILE A 33 -7.93 11.38 2.77
C ILE A 33 -9.43 11.56 2.54
N GLU A 34 -9.77 12.38 1.56
CA GLU A 34 -11.17 12.64 1.28
C GLU A 34 -11.88 11.38 0.83
N GLN A 35 -13.14 11.27 1.20
CA GLN A 35 -13.89 10.06 0.88
C GLN A 35 -13.99 9.83 -0.64
N TRP A 36 -14.17 10.90 -1.40
CA TRP A 36 -14.29 10.73 -2.84
C TRP A 36 -13.00 10.19 -3.46
N VAL A 37 -11.86 10.53 -2.88
CA VAL A 37 -10.59 10.01 -3.35
C VAL A 37 -10.51 8.52 -3.05
N ILE A 38 -10.92 8.14 -1.84
CA ILE A 38 -10.91 6.75 -1.44
C ILE A 38 -11.84 5.94 -2.35
N ASP A 39 -13.01 6.50 -2.66
CA ASP A 39 -13.96 5.81 -3.53
C ASP A 39 -13.35 5.56 -4.91
N ILE A 40 -12.68 6.55 -5.46
CA ILE A 40 -12.05 6.41 -6.76
C ILE A 40 -11.02 5.30 -6.72
N LEU A 41 -10.18 5.30 -5.69
CA LEU A 41 -9.15 4.29 -5.57
C LEU A 41 -9.74 2.90 -5.44
N LYS A 42 -10.79 2.75 -4.65
CA LYS A 42 -11.42 1.47 -4.48
C LYS A 42 -12.01 0.98 -5.79
N SER A 43 -12.56 1.89 -6.56
CA SER A 43 -13.15 1.55 -7.83
C SER A 43 -12.10 1.01 -8.80
N LEU A 44 -10.86 1.45 -8.64
CA LEU A 44 -9.76 1.00 -9.49
C LEU A 44 -9.09 -0.26 -8.95
N GLY A 45 -9.51 -0.72 -7.78
CA GLY A 45 -8.89 -1.91 -7.21
C GLY A 45 -7.87 -1.63 -6.13
N TYR A 46 -7.65 -0.37 -5.78
CA TYR A 46 -6.69 0.00 -4.75
C TYR A 46 -7.45 0.22 -3.46
N ASP A 47 -7.90 -0.85 -2.84
CA ASP A 47 -8.70 -0.72 -1.63
C ASP A 47 -7.86 -0.73 -0.36
N THR A 48 -6.56 -0.94 -0.46
CA THR A 48 -5.69 -0.91 0.70
C THR A 48 -4.50 -0.02 0.44
N ALA A 49 -3.84 0.40 1.51
CA ALA A 49 -2.69 1.29 1.40
C ALA A 49 -1.55 0.64 0.62
N LYS A 50 -1.30 -0.63 0.85
CA LYS A 50 -0.22 -1.29 0.15
C LYS A 50 -0.48 -1.39 -1.34
N ARG A 51 -1.73 -1.57 -1.73
CA ARG A 51 -2.05 -1.63 -3.14
C ARG A 51 -1.76 -0.29 -3.80
N VAL A 52 -2.04 0.80 -3.10
CA VAL A 52 -1.76 2.12 -3.61
C VAL A 52 -0.25 2.33 -3.72
N LEU A 53 0.50 1.89 -2.71
CA LEU A 53 1.95 2.08 -2.73
C LEU A 53 2.62 1.22 -3.79
N ASN A 54 2.01 0.10 -4.15
CA ASN A 54 2.58 -0.75 -5.19
C ASN A 54 2.42 -0.13 -6.57
N ALA A 55 1.45 0.75 -6.74
CA ALA A 55 1.27 1.43 -8.01
C ALA A 55 2.20 2.63 -8.04
N SER A 56 2.65 2.99 -9.22
CA SER A 56 3.54 4.14 -9.32
C SER A 56 2.70 5.41 -9.26
N ARG A 57 3.34 6.50 -8.88
CA ARG A 57 2.67 7.77 -8.77
C ARG A 57 2.02 8.16 -10.10
N GLU A 58 2.74 7.98 -11.17
CA GLU A 58 2.21 8.33 -12.47
C GLU A 58 1.01 7.49 -12.84
N GLU A 59 1.05 6.23 -12.48
CA GLU A 59 -0.07 5.35 -12.77
C GLU A 59 -1.30 5.81 -12.00
N LEU A 60 -1.14 6.20 -10.76
CA LEU A 60 -2.26 6.69 -9.96
C LEU A 60 -2.83 7.97 -10.58
N ILE A 61 -1.97 8.85 -11.02
CA ILE A 61 -2.43 10.10 -11.62
C ILE A 61 -3.24 9.81 -12.88
N LYS A 62 -2.77 8.89 -13.69
CA LYS A 62 -3.48 8.56 -14.91
C LYS A 62 -4.79 7.84 -14.66
N LYS A 63 -4.79 6.90 -13.76
CA LYS A 63 -5.99 6.11 -13.52
C LYS A 63 -7.06 6.86 -12.74
N THR A 64 -6.65 7.67 -11.78
CA THR A 64 -7.62 8.41 -10.98
C THR A 64 -7.97 9.75 -11.59
N ASP A 65 -7.13 10.22 -12.50
CA ASP A 65 -7.32 11.52 -13.14
C ASP A 65 -7.27 12.63 -12.10
N LEU A 66 -6.56 12.40 -11.03
CA LEU A 66 -6.38 13.41 -9.99
C LEU A 66 -5.12 14.21 -10.26
N GLU A 67 -4.99 15.36 -9.60
CA GLU A 67 -3.82 16.19 -9.79
C GLU A 67 -2.61 15.61 -9.07
N GLU A 68 -1.43 15.97 -9.52
CA GLU A 68 -0.22 15.46 -8.92
C GLU A 68 -0.15 15.82 -7.44
N VAL A 69 -0.57 17.02 -7.10
CA VAL A 69 -0.54 17.47 -5.71
C VAL A 69 -1.42 16.55 -4.86
N THR A 70 -2.59 16.19 -5.37
CA THR A 70 -3.50 15.33 -4.63
C THR A 70 -2.88 13.96 -4.42
N ILE A 71 -2.25 13.43 -5.46
CA ILE A 71 -1.62 12.12 -5.36
C ILE A 71 -0.41 12.18 -4.40
N ASP A 72 0.37 13.26 -4.46
CA ASP A 72 1.50 13.41 -3.57
C ASP A 72 1.04 13.42 -2.12
N ASN A 73 -0.03 14.15 -1.82
CA ASN A 73 -0.55 14.21 -0.47
C ASN A 73 -1.07 12.84 -0.03
N LEU A 74 -1.74 12.15 -0.92
CA LEU A 74 -2.26 10.83 -0.64
C LEU A 74 -1.12 9.88 -0.28
N LEU A 75 -0.08 9.87 -1.08
CA LEU A 75 1.04 8.98 -0.84
C LEU A 75 1.78 9.35 0.45
N ALA A 76 1.88 10.63 0.75
CA ALA A 76 2.55 11.05 1.96
C ALA A 76 1.79 10.58 3.19
N VAL A 77 0.47 10.67 3.16
CA VAL A 77 -0.36 10.21 4.28
C VAL A 77 -0.19 8.71 4.47
N ILE A 78 -0.25 7.98 3.38
CA ILE A 78 -0.14 6.53 3.46
C ILE A 78 1.23 6.10 3.95
N ARG A 79 2.28 6.72 3.44
CA ARG A 79 3.62 6.36 3.84
C ARG A 79 3.84 6.63 5.32
N ALA A 80 3.27 7.71 5.83
CA ALA A 80 3.45 8.05 7.22
C ALA A 80 2.91 6.96 8.14
N GLU A 81 1.87 6.27 7.70
CA GLU A 81 1.30 5.22 8.52
C GLU A 81 2.22 4.00 8.59
N PHE A 82 3.02 3.77 7.57
CA PHE A 82 3.90 2.61 7.56
C PHE A 82 5.28 2.93 8.12
N GLU A 83 5.56 4.17 8.37
CA GLU A 83 6.81 4.54 8.98
C GLU A 83 6.64 4.71 10.46
#